data_cc542b2d1273e12bfb1146d2b22e1238
#
_entry.id   cc542b2d1273e12bfb1146d2b22e1238
#
_cell.length_a   1.000
_cell.length_b   1.000
_cell.length_c   1.000
_cell.angle_alpha   90.00
_cell.angle_beta   90.00
_cell.angle_gamma   90.00
#
_symmetry.space_group_name_H-M   'P 1'
#
loop_
_entity.id
_entity.type
_entity.pdbx_description
1 polymer ?
#
loop_
_entity_poly.entity_id
_entity_poly.type
_entity_poly.pdbx_seq_one_letter_code
_entity_poly.pdbx_strand_id
1 'polypeptide(L)'
;MDNIAQIKTVLEAALLTSATPLSLDDMSRLFPERIERATFRMLLDELKQDWLARSPLSMELVQVASGWRFQAVAELAPFLSRLNPERPQRYSRAAMETLAIIAYRQPVTRGDIEEIRGVAVNPNTMRQLQERDWIDIVGQRDVPGRPALYR
;
A
#
# COMPACT_ATOMS: atom_id res chain seq x y z
N MET A 1 -20.56 28.09 -9.33
CA MET A 1 -21.62 27.15 -9.66
C MET A 1 -20.99 25.85 -10.15
N ASP A 2 -21.14 24.85 -9.39
CA ASP A 2 -20.50 23.60 -9.68
C ASP A 2 -21.38 22.76 -10.55
N ASN A 3 -21.09 22.72 -11.81
CA ASN A 3 -21.74 21.78 -12.70
C ASN A 3 -20.94 20.46 -12.69
N ILE A 4 -21.56 19.41 -13.19
CA ILE A 4 -20.96 18.06 -13.24
C ILE A 4 -19.62 18.09 -13.98
N ALA A 5 -19.48 18.88 -15.04
CA ALA A 5 -18.24 19.00 -15.80
C ALA A 5 -17.11 19.58 -14.95
N GLN A 6 -17.40 20.57 -14.12
CA GLN A 6 -16.43 21.16 -13.22
C GLN A 6 -16.01 20.15 -12.13
N ILE A 7 -16.95 19.43 -11.56
CA ILE A 7 -16.67 18.39 -10.58
C ILE A 7 -15.74 17.33 -11.17
N LYS A 8 -16.04 16.87 -12.36
CA LYS A 8 -15.22 15.91 -13.11
C LYS A 8 -13.79 16.42 -13.33
N THR A 9 -13.65 17.68 -13.73
CA THR A 9 -12.36 18.32 -13.97
C THR A 9 -11.53 18.39 -12.68
N VAL A 10 -12.17 18.78 -11.57
CA VAL A 10 -11.49 18.84 -10.27
C VAL A 10 -11.06 17.45 -9.80
N LEU A 11 -11.90 16.45 -9.97
CA LEU A 11 -11.55 15.06 -9.64
C LEU A 11 -10.34 14.57 -10.45
N GLU A 12 -10.35 14.83 -11.75
CA GLU A 12 -9.23 14.44 -12.62
C GLU A 12 -7.92 15.08 -12.15
N ALA A 13 -7.94 16.39 -11.91
CA ALA A 13 -6.75 17.10 -11.44
C ALA A 13 -6.26 16.57 -10.08
N ALA A 14 -7.18 16.34 -9.15
CA ALA A 14 -6.83 15.83 -7.84
C ALA A 14 -6.21 14.43 -7.91
N LEU A 15 -6.78 13.55 -8.73
CA LEU A 15 -6.28 12.19 -8.92
C LEU A 15 -4.90 12.17 -9.60
N LEU A 16 -4.67 13.05 -10.58
CA LEU A 16 -3.39 13.14 -11.28
C LEU A 16 -2.27 13.72 -10.41
N THR A 17 -2.60 14.56 -9.45
CA THR A 17 -1.60 15.24 -8.61
C THR A 17 -1.43 14.62 -7.25
N SER A 18 -2.29 13.70 -6.85
CA SER A 18 -2.20 13.04 -5.55
C SER A 18 -1.10 11.97 -5.55
N ALA A 19 -0.31 11.94 -4.48
CA ALA A 19 0.72 10.93 -4.27
C ALA A 19 0.14 9.61 -3.73
N THR A 20 -1.09 9.64 -3.20
CA THR A 20 -1.77 8.49 -2.61
C THR A 20 -3.13 8.29 -3.26
N PRO A 21 -3.69 7.07 -3.22
CA PRO A 21 -5.06 6.86 -3.71
C PRO A 21 -6.06 7.75 -2.97
N LEU A 22 -7.09 8.20 -3.66
CA LEU A 22 -8.16 9.01 -3.08
C LEU A 22 -9.40 8.16 -2.85
N SER A 23 -9.91 8.18 -1.60
CA SER A 23 -11.19 7.59 -1.25
C SER A 23 -12.35 8.51 -1.64
N LEU A 24 -13.58 8.00 -1.58
CA LEU A 24 -14.76 8.84 -1.77
C LEU A 24 -14.85 9.94 -0.71
N ASP A 25 -14.41 9.66 0.51
CA ASP A 25 -14.37 10.66 1.57
C ASP A 25 -13.36 11.77 1.26
N ASP A 26 -12.19 11.41 0.74
CA ASP A 26 -11.20 12.38 0.28
C ASP A 26 -11.77 13.27 -0.83
N MET A 27 -12.47 12.69 -1.78
CA MET A 27 -13.12 13.43 -2.87
C MET A 27 -14.19 14.40 -2.35
N SER A 28 -14.94 14.01 -1.32
CA SER A 28 -15.94 14.87 -0.70
C SER A 28 -15.35 16.14 -0.12
N ARG A 29 -14.12 16.09 0.38
CA ARG A 29 -13.43 17.25 0.95
C ARG A 29 -12.99 18.28 -0.09
N LEU A 30 -12.97 17.90 -1.35
CA LEU A 30 -12.60 18.82 -2.44
C LEU A 30 -13.66 19.88 -2.70
N PHE A 31 -14.90 19.64 -2.27
CA PHE A 31 -16.04 20.48 -2.59
C PHE A 31 -16.73 21.01 -1.33
N PRO A 32 -17.12 22.30 -1.32
CA PRO A 32 -17.87 22.85 -0.20
C PRO A 32 -19.30 22.30 -0.11
N GLU A 33 -19.91 21.94 -1.24
CA GLU A 33 -21.21 21.33 -1.29
C GLU A 33 -21.14 19.83 -1.06
N ARG A 34 -22.24 19.27 -0.58
CA ARG A 34 -22.37 17.83 -0.48
C ARG A 34 -22.67 17.24 -1.86
N ILE A 35 -21.78 16.37 -2.31
CA ILE A 35 -21.94 15.61 -3.54
C ILE A 35 -22.18 14.15 -3.18
N GLU A 36 -23.17 13.52 -3.80
CA GLU A 36 -23.48 12.14 -3.53
C GLU A 36 -22.40 11.19 -4.03
N ARG A 37 -22.19 10.10 -3.30
CA ARG A 37 -21.20 9.07 -3.67
C ARG A 37 -21.48 8.48 -5.06
N ALA A 38 -22.75 8.31 -5.41
CA ALA A 38 -23.15 7.82 -6.73
C ALA A 38 -22.66 8.73 -7.86
N THR A 39 -22.68 10.05 -7.63
CA THR A 39 -22.17 11.03 -8.59
C THR A 39 -20.65 10.87 -8.78
N PHE A 40 -19.92 10.72 -7.70
CA PHE A 40 -18.47 10.47 -7.77
C PHE A 40 -18.17 9.17 -8.54
N ARG A 41 -18.87 8.10 -8.26
CA ARG A 41 -18.66 6.82 -8.96
C ARG A 41 -18.96 6.92 -10.44
N MET A 42 -20.01 7.63 -10.81
CA MET A 42 -20.34 7.88 -12.22
C MET A 42 -19.23 8.65 -12.93
N LEU A 43 -18.71 9.71 -12.29
CA LEU A 43 -17.66 10.53 -12.86
C LEU A 43 -16.32 9.79 -12.94
N LEU A 44 -16.02 8.96 -11.94
CA LEU A 44 -14.84 8.12 -11.96
C LEU A 44 -14.89 7.11 -13.11
N ASP A 45 -16.05 6.52 -13.35
CA ASP A 45 -16.23 5.62 -14.49
C ASP A 45 -16.07 6.34 -15.83
N GLU A 46 -16.61 7.54 -15.95
CA GLU A 46 -16.41 8.37 -17.15
C GLU A 46 -14.94 8.72 -17.37
N LEU A 47 -14.23 9.12 -16.31
CA LEU A 47 -12.80 9.41 -16.38
C LEU A 47 -12.00 8.19 -16.81
N LYS A 48 -12.34 7.03 -16.25
CA LYS A 48 -11.70 5.78 -16.63
C LYS A 48 -11.87 5.50 -18.12
N GLN A 49 -13.09 5.65 -18.63
CA GLN A 49 -13.38 5.41 -20.06
C GLN A 49 -12.70 6.45 -20.95
N ASP A 50 -12.71 7.71 -20.55
CA ASP A 50 -12.06 8.79 -21.31
C ASP A 50 -10.56 8.51 -21.51
N TRP A 51 -9.88 8.07 -20.45
CA TRP A 51 -8.45 7.76 -20.52
C TRP A 51 -8.17 6.48 -21.29
N LEU A 52 -9.02 5.46 -21.17
CA LEU A 52 -8.89 4.23 -21.96
C LEU A 52 -9.07 4.46 -23.46
N ALA A 53 -9.81 5.50 -23.84
CA ALA A 53 -10.03 5.85 -25.24
C ALA A 53 -8.83 6.55 -25.90
N ARG A 54 -7.85 6.97 -25.12
CA ARG A 54 -6.65 7.62 -25.67
C ARG A 54 -5.76 6.63 -26.42
N SER A 55 -5.20 7.09 -27.53
CA SER A 55 -4.27 6.29 -28.31
C SER A 55 -3.06 7.16 -28.70
N PRO A 56 -1.82 6.77 -28.34
CA PRO A 56 -1.47 5.60 -27.53
C PRO A 56 -1.85 5.76 -26.06
N LEU A 57 -2.15 4.63 -25.40
CA LEU A 57 -2.55 4.62 -24.00
C LEU A 57 -1.31 4.68 -23.10
N SER A 58 -1.27 5.66 -22.18
CA SER A 58 -0.16 5.86 -21.26
C SER A 58 -0.53 5.68 -19.81
N MET A 59 -1.71 6.16 -19.42
CA MET A 59 -2.19 6.16 -18.04
C MET A 59 -3.58 5.55 -17.98
N GLU A 60 -3.89 4.94 -16.86
CA GLU A 60 -5.21 4.39 -16.58
C GLU A 60 -5.66 4.74 -15.17
N LEU A 61 -6.97 4.89 -14.97
CA LEU A 61 -7.56 5.11 -13.67
C LEU A 61 -7.99 3.75 -13.12
N VAL A 62 -7.49 3.40 -11.93
CA VAL A 62 -7.79 2.10 -11.29
C VAL A 62 -8.31 2.31 -9.88
N GLN A 63 -9.15 1.37 -9.45
CA GLN A 63 -9.60 1.27 -8.07
C GLN A 63 -8.67 0.30 -7.32
N VAL A 64 -8.18 0.76 -6.18
CA VAL A 64 -7.38 -0.04 -5.25
C VAL A 64 -8.07 -0.08 -3.89
N ALA A 65 -7.55 -0.86 -2.94
CA ALA A 65 -8.21 -1.05 -1.64
C ALA A 65 -8.52 0.26 -0.91
N SER A 66 -7.64 1.26 -1.01
CA SER A 66 -7.77 2.55 -0.30
C SER A 66 -8.46 3.64 -1.12
N GLY A 67 -8.84 3.38 -2.37
CA GLY A 67 -9.50 4.37 -3.22
C GLY A 67 -9.15 4.23 -4.68
N TRP A 68 -9.04 5.37 -5.38
CA TRP A 68 -8.73 5.43 -6.81
C TRP A 68 -7.42 6.16 -7.03
N ARG A 69 -6.71 5.75 -8.06
CA ARG A 69 -5.48 6.42 -8.50
C ARG A 69 -5.26 6.26 -9.99
N PHE A 70 -4.54 7.20 -10.57
CA PHE A 70 -3.97 7.02 -11.90
C PHE A 70 -2.64 6.28 -11.78
N GLN A 71 -2.39 5.41 -12.73
CA GLN A 71 -1.12 4.71 -12.84
C GLN A 71 -0.76 4.54 -14.31
N ALA A 72 0.53 4.41 -14.59
CA ALA A 72 0.98 4.10 -15.94
C ALA A 72 0.56 2.68 -16.31
N VAL A 73 0.24 2.48 -17.58
CA VAL A 73 -0.08 1.13 -18.06
C VAL A 73 1.14 0.22 -17.95
N ALA A 74 0.89 -1.06 -17.71
CA ALA A 74 1.94 -2.04 -17.41
C ALA A 74 3.01 -2.15 -18.51
N GLU A 75 2.65 -1.93 -19.76
CA GLU A 75 3.59 -2.01 -20.87
C GLU A 75 4.70 -0.95 -20.80
N LEU A 76 4.50 0.14 -20.07
CA LEU A 76 5.50 1.20 -19.87
C LEU A 76 6.43 0.98 -18.70
N ALA A 77 6.17 -0.03 -17.86
CA ALA A 77 6.96 -0.31 -16.68
C ALA A 77 8.47 -0.48 -16.97
N PRO A 78 8.91 -1.16 -18.06
CA PRO A 78 10.34 -1.27 -18.36
C PRO A 78 11.05 0.07 -18.56
N PHE A 79 10.33 1.08 -19.03
CA PHE A 79 10.89 2.42 -19.21
C PHE A 79 10.86 3.24 -17.93
N LEU A 80 9.73 3.23 -17.24
CA LEU A 80 9.51 4.06 -16.05
C LEU A 80 10.31 3.60 -14.85
N SER A 81 10.58 2.32 -14.73
CA SER A 81 11.40 1.76 -13.65
C SER A 81 12.84 2.28 -13.68
N ARG A 82 13.31 2.82 -14.80
CA ARG A 82 14.63 3.43 -14.92
C ARG A 82 14.73 4.78 -14.21
N LEU A 83 13.60 5.47 -13.99
CA LEU A 83 13.59 6.75 -13.26
C LEU A 83 13.83 6.53 -11.76
N ASN A 84 13.24 5.46 -11.22
CA ASN A 84 13.40 5.06 -9.83
C ASN A 84 13.71 3.57 -9.81
N PRO A 85 14.95 3.17 -10.10
CA PRO A 85 15.31 1.76 -9.99
C PRO A 85 15.09 1.35 -8.55
N GLU A 86 14.03 0.58 -8.31
CA GLU A 86 13.86 -0.10 -7.03
C GLU A 86 15.04 -1.05 -6.91
N ARG A 87 15.99 -0.64 -6.08
CA ARG A 87 16.99 -1.60 -5.64
C ARG A 87 16.22 -2.67 -4.88
N PRO A 88 16.23 -3.92 -5.33
CA PRO A 88 15.66 -4.98 -4.52
C PRO A 88 16.32 -4.87 -3.16
N GLN A 89 15.53 -4.62 -2.13
CA GLN A 89 16.05 -4.58 -0.77
C GLN A 89 16.61 -5.96 -0.49
N ARG A 90 17.92 -6.01 -0.37
CA ARG A 90 18.57 -7.23 0.06
C ARG A 90 18.34 -7.35 1.55
N TYR A 91 17.56 -8.34 1.92
CA TYR A 91 17.41 -8.70 3.32
C TYR A 91 18.71 -9.37 3.79
N SER A 92 19.13 -9.02 4.99
CA SER A 92 20.28 -9.66 5.60
C SER A 92 19.97 -11.16 5.83
N ARG A 93 21.02 -11.95 5.91
CA ARG A 93 20.89 -13.37 6.30
C ARG A 93 20.18 -13.51 7.62
N ALA A 94 20.46 -12.63 8.59
CA ALA A 94 19.80 -12.61 9.89
C ALA A 94 18.29 -12.38 9.76
N ALA A 95 17.85 -11.46 8.89
CA ALA A 95 16.42 -11.21 8.65
C ALA A 95 15.74 -12.43 8.03
N MET A 96 16.35 -13.07 7.05
CA MET A 96 15.79 -14.24 6.38
C MET A 96 15.73 -15.46 7.31
N GLU A 97 16.75 -15.68 8.15
CA GLU A 97 16.73 -16.74 9.15
C GLU A 97 15.64 -16.51 10.19
N THR A 98 15.47 -15.27 10.64
CA THR A 98 14.41 -14.90 11.59
C THR A 98 13.03 -15.16 10.99
N LEU A 99 12.81 -14.75 9.74
CA LEU A 99 11.55 -15.01 9.05
C LEU A 99 11.26 -16.50 8.90
N ALA A 100 12.28 -17.29 8.56
CA ALA A 100 12.14 -18.74 8.43
C ALA A 100 11.74 -19.39 9.77
N ILE A 101 12.34 -18.97 10.88
CA ILE A 101 11.99 -19.49 12.21
C ILE A 101 10.53 -19.16 12.54
N ILE A 102 10.10 -17.93 12.29
CA ILE A 102 8.70 -17.54 12.51
C ILE A 102 7.76 -18.39 11.67
N ALA A 103 8.07 -18.58 10.41
CA ALA A 103 7.24 -19.37 9.49
C ALA A 103 7.06 -20.82 9.96
N TYR A 104 8.12 -21.43 10.47
CA TYR A 104 8.08 -22.84 10.87
C TYR A 104 7.64 -23.06 12.31
N ARG A 105 7.83 -22.09 13.19
CA ARG A 105 7.62 -22.25 14.63
C ARG A 105 6.51 -21.37 15.19
N GLN A 106 5.85 -20.61 14.37
CA GLN A 106 4.80 -19.67 14.79
C GLN A 106 3.71 -20.32 15.66
N PRO A 107 3.18 -19.62 16.68
CA PRO A 107 3.62 -18.29 17.13
C PRO A 107 4.86 -18.38 18.03
N VAL A 108 5.77 -17.43 17.87
CA VAL A 108 7.01 -17.38 18.64
C VAL A 108 7.27 -15.99 19.20
N THR A 109 8.00 -15.91 20.31
CA THR A 109 8.52 -14.66 20.85
C THR A 109 9.89 -14.35 20.26
N ARG A 110 10.34 -13.10 20.43
CA ARG A 110 11.72 -12.74 20.08
C ARG A 110 12.73 -13.60 20.85
N GLY A 111 12.47 -13.88 22.13
CA GLY A 111 13.32 -14.74 22.94
C GLY A 111 13.42 -16.16 22.40
N ASP A 112 12.31 -16.71 21.89
CA ASP A 112 12.30 -18.04 21.27
C ASP A 112 13.22 -18.05 20.01
N ILE A 113 13.15 -17.00 19.21
CA ILE A 113 13.98 -16.87 18.01
C ILE A 113 15.45 -16.79 18.40
N GLU A 114 15.79 -15.98 19.40
CA GLU A 114 17.17 -15.83 19.91
C GLU A 114 17.72 -17.16 20.40
N GLU A 115 16.91 -17.94 21.11
CA GLU A 115 17.30 -19.25 21.62
C GLU A 115 17.62 -20.23 20.48
N ILE A 116 16.79 -20.24 19.43
CA ILE A 116 16.99 -21.12 18.28
C ILE A 116 18.23 -20.70 17.47
N ARG A 117 18.43 -19.40 17.27
CA ARG A 117 19.59 -18.89 16.51
C ARG A 117 20.88 -18.89 17.33
N GLY A 118 20.79 -18.81 18.64
CA GLY A 118 21.96 -18.69 19.53
C GLY A 118 22.56 -17.29 19.59
N VAL A 119 21.90 -16.29 18.99
CA VAL A 119 22.33 -14.89 18.98
C VAL A 119 21.13 -13.98 19.20
N ALA A 120 21.37 -12.78 19.73
CA ALA A 120 20.33 -11.79 19.91
C ALA A 120 19.76 -11.31 18.56
N VAL A 121 18.45 -11.05 18.53
CA VAL A 121 17.77 -10.49 17.37
C VAL A 121 17.82 -8.97 17.46
N ASN A 122 18.31 -8.32 16.39
CA ASN A 122 18.28 -6.88 16.31
C ASN A 122 16.83 -6.40 16.24
N PRO A 123 16.41 -5.45 17.12
CA PRO A 123 15.04 -4.90 17.07
C PRO A 123 14.63 -4.35 15.70
N ASN A 124 15.58 -3.82 14.93
CA ASN A 124 15.32 -3.34 13.57
C ASN A 124 14.92 -4.46 12.61
N THR A 125 15.44 -5.67 12.81
CA THR A 125 15.08 -6.84 12.01
C THR A 125 13.59 -7.16 12.18
N MET A 126 13.11 -7.21 13.42
CA MET A 126 11.69 -7.46 13.70
C MET A 126 10.80 -6.37 13.11
N ARG A 127 11.19 -5.12 13.27
CA ARG A 127 10.47 -3.96 12.72
C ARG A 127 10.39 -4.02 11.21
N GLN A 128 11.49 -4.33 10.54
CA GLN A 128 11.55 -4.43 9.08
C GLN A 128 10.59 -5.47 8.54
N LEU A 129 10.53 -6.64 9.19
CA LEU A 129 9.61 -7.72 8.80
C LEU A 129 8.16 -7.33 9.04
N GLN A 130 7.85 -6.62 10.13
CA GLN A 130 6.51 -6.12 10.42
C GLN A 130 6.07 -5.05 9.40
N GLU A 131 6.93 -4.12 9.06
CA GLU A 131 6.64 -3.04 8.08
C GLU A 131 6.35 -3.61 6.69
N ARG A 132 6.88 -4.78 6.38
CA ARG A 132 6.61 -5.49 5.13
C ARG A 132 5.37 -6.37 5.18
N ASP A 133 4.65 -6.40 6.28
CA ASP A 133 3.50 -7.27 6.53
C ASP A 133 3.80 -8.76 6.39
N TRP A 134 5.07 -9.14 6.57
CA TRP A 134 5.47 -10.55 6.53
C TRP A 134 5.28 -11.25 7.86
N ILE A 135 5.28 -10.49 8.95
CA ILE A 135 4.99 -11.01 10.28
C ILE A 135 4.02 -10.05 11.00
N ASP A 136 3.31 -10.58 11.97
CA ASP A 136 2.34 -9.82 12.74
C ASP A 136 2.39 -10.24 14.21
N ILE A 137 1.96 -9.34 15.10
CA ILE A 137 1.81 -9.64 16.51
C ILE A 137 0.41 -10.22 16.71
N VAL A 138 0.34 -11.44 17.20
CA VAL A 138 -0.95 -12.15 17.38
C VAL A 138 -1.35 -12.32 18.85
N GLY A 139 -0.54 -11.83 19.77
CA GLY A 139 -0.83 -11.92 21.19
C GLY A 139 0.42 -11.73 22.03
N GLN A 140 0.34 -12.16 23.27
CA GLN A 140 1.43 -12.14 24.24
C GLN A 140 1.48 -13.47 24.95
N ARG A 141 2.68 -13.92 25.28
CA ARG A 141 2.85 -15.13 26.09
C ARG A 141 2.58 -14.77 27.56
N ASP A 142 1.85 -15.64 28.25
CA ASP A 142 1.49 -15.45 29.67
C ASP A 142 2.65 -15.90 30.59
N VAL A 143 3.74 -15.15 30.54
CA VAL A 143 4.91 -15.30 31.36
C VAL A 143 5.39 -13.92 31.82
N PRO A 144 6.26 -13.80 32.83
CA PRO A 144 6.78 -12.51 33.26
C PRO A 144 7.37 -11.73 32.10
N GLY A 145 7.01 -10.43 32.01
CA GLY A 145 7.39 -9.56 30.89
C GLY A 145 6.43 -9.59 29.72
N ARG A 146 5.52 -10.56 29.66
CA ARG A 146 4.49 -10.72 28.62
C ARG A 146 5.00 -10.44 27.21
N PRO A 147 6.00 -11.19 26.72
CA PRO A 147 6.60 -10.92 25.41
C PRO A 147 5.59 -11.12 24.27
N ALA A 148 5.69 -10.30 23.24
CA ALA A 148 4.85 -10.39 22.07
C ALA A 148 5.08 -11.71 21.33
N LEU A 149 4.00 -12.30 20.80
CA LEU A 149 4.02 -13.48 19.95
C LEU A 149 3.90 -13.06 18.49
N TYR A 150 4.76 -13.58 17.66
CA TYR A 150 4.83 -13.28 16.22
C TYR A 150 4.41 -14.48 15.38
N ARG A 151 3.75 -14.16 14.27
CA ARG A 151 3.27 -15.15 13.33
C ARG A 151 3.58 -14.77 11.90
#